data_3794062e3f53680c9665d5010008098f
#
_entry.id   3794062e3f53680c9665d5010008098f
#
_cell.length_a   1.000
_cell.length_b   1.000
_cell.length_c   1.000
_cell.angle_alpha   90.00
_cell.angle_beta   90.00
_cell.angle_gamma   90.00
#
_symmetry.space_group_name_H-M   'P 1'
#
loop_
_entity.id
_entity.type
_entity.pdbx_description
1 polymer ?
#
loop_
_entity_poly.entity_id
_entity_poly.type
_entity_poly.pdbx_seq_one_letter_code
_entity_poly.pdbx_strand_id
1 'polypeptide(L)'
;MTFGGFEQKFMIVMAVAALVSFWALWLAVTWQPPMEARLKALRTRRMKTRSEQAIAARSSPKAASLSVMREIADKLNLLRGAAADQTTRKLRLAGFLSRDAAVVYVFVKLALPLTLGFVMILLTSVTGLLKVPDNLTLPVSMGAVLVGFVLPDLYIKNVTSKRRDILNRLLPEGLDLLTICVEAGLSIDAAFRRVSKEMADSMPELAAEFEMTAIELTYLPDRQQALENMAERSDSPAMAALVNALRQTEKYGTPLANSLRILSQEFRQTRAAKAEEKGARMPALMTVPLMVFILPTLVTVLVAPAIMSVMKLT
;
A
#
# COMPACT_ATOMS: atom_id res chain seq x y z
N MET A 1 33.82 -29.40 31.58
CA MET A 1 32.40 -29.20 31.99
C MET A 1 31.84 -27.92 31.36
N THR A 2 31.59 -27.92 30.01
CA THR A 2 31.15 -26.74 29.27
C THR A 2 29.98 -27.05 28.32
N PHE A 3 29.31 -28.19 28.51
CA PHE A 3 28.16 -28.59 27.66
C PHE A 3 26.85 -27.85 27.97
N GLY A 4 26.66 -27.39 29.22
CA GLY A 4 25.43 -26.70 29.64
C GLY A 4 25.21 -25.32 29.03
N GLY A 5 26.27 -24.62 28.66
CA GLY A 5 26.14 -23.28 28.07
C GLY A 5 25.71 -23.26 26.61
N PHE A 6 26.03 -24.33 25.87
CA PHE A 6 25.67 -24.43 24.46
C PHE A 6 24.17 -24.80 24.27
N GLU A 7 23.69 -25.76 25.08
CA GLU A 7 22.28 -26.15 25.04
C GLU A 7 21.36 -24.99 25.50
N GLN A 8 21.76 -24.24 26.51
CA GLN A 8 21.02 -23.10 27.04
C GLN A 8 20.93 -21.97 25.99
N LYS A 9 22.04 -21.67 25.32
CA LYS A 9 22.08 -20.70 24.21
C LYS A 9 21.24 -21.17 23.01
N PHE A 10 21.30 -22.46 22.68
CA PHE A 10 20.49 -23.05 21.60
C PHE A 10 18.99 -23.00 21.90
N MET A 11 18.58 -23.33 23.15
CA MET A 11 17.17 -23.21 23.56
C MET A 11 16.67 -21.78 23.49
N ILE A 12 17.47 -20.79 23.90
CA ILE A 12 17.09 -19.37 23.83
C ILE A 12 16.94 -18.92 22.37
N VAL A 13 17.85 -19.33 21.48
CA VAL A 13 17.75 -19.03 20.04
C VAL A 13 16.50 -19.66 19.41
N MET A 14 16.19 -20.90 19.76
CA MET A 14 14.97 -21.57 19.29
C MET A 14 13.72 -20.90 19.84
N ALA A 15 13.69 -20.46 21.09
CA ALA A 15 12.58 -19.73 21.67
C ALA A 15 12.38 -18.36 21.01
N VAL A 16 13.46 -17.64 20.74
CA VAL A 16 13.40 -16.35 20.01
C VAL A 16 12.97 -16.56 18.56
N ALA A 17 13.49 -17.56 17.86
CA ALA A 17 13.06 -17.89 16.50
C ALA A 17 11.59 -18.30 16.46
N ALA A 18 11.11 -19.07 17.44
CA ALA A 18 9.71 -19.43 17.57
C ALA A 18 8.82 -18.20 17.85
N LEU A 19 9.24 -17.29 18.71
CA LEU A 19 8.54 -16.02 19.00
C LEU A 19 8.49 -15.13 17.76
N VAL A 20 9.61 -14.97 17.05
CA VAL A 20 9.69 -14.18 15.81
C VAL A 20 8.84 -14.84 14.71
N SER A 21 8.88 -16.16 14.56
CA SER A 21 8.06 -16.91 13.60
C SER A 21 6.58 -16.82 13.95
N PHE A 22 6.21 -16.98 15.22
CA PHE A 22 4.85 -16.82 15.68
C PHE A 22 4.34 -15.39 15.45
N TRP A 23 5.17 -14.41 15.72
CA TRP A 23 4.84 -13.01 15.52
C TRP A 23 4.75 -12.63 14.04
N ALA A 24 5.67 -13.14 13.19
CA ALA A 24 5.61 -12.99 11.74
C ALA A 24 4.39 -13.68 11.13
N LEU A 25 4.04 -14.88 11.61
CA LEU A 25 2.86 -15.63 11.19
C LEU A 25 1.57 -14.92 11.66
N TRP A 26 1.58 -14.36 12.86
CA TRP A 26 0.48 -13.55 13.38
C TRP A 26 0.30 -12.24 12.61
N LEU A 27 1.41 -11.56 12.24
CA LEU A 27 1.41 -10.42 11.34
C LEU A 27 0.86 -10.81 9.95
N ALA A 28 1.33 -11.91 9.36
CA ALA A 28 0.88 -12.39 8.06
C ALA A 28 -0.62 -12.75 8.06
N VAL A 29 -1.12 -13.32 9.16
CA VAL A 29 -2.54 -13.68 9.31
C VAL A 29 -3.43 -12.46 9.58
N THR A 30 -2.94 -11.47 10.33
CA THR A 30 -3.70 -10.22 10.61
C THR A 30 -3.62 -9.22 9.46
N TRP A 31 -2.54 -9.24 8.70
CA TRP A 31 -2.30 -8.36 7.56
C TRP A 31 -2.76 -8.97 6.23
N GLN A 32 -3.95 -9.52 6.18
CA GLN A 32 -4.56 -9.85 4.88
C GLN A 32 -4.83 -8.55 4.13
N PRO A 33 -4.44 -8.46 2.84
CA PRO A 33 -4.73 -7.29 2.02
C PRO A 33 -6.25 -7.04 2.05
N PRO A 34 -6.70 -5.80 2.23
CA PRO A 34 -8.12 -5.47 2.40
C PRO A 34 -9.00 -5.91 1.24
N MET A 35 -8.39 -6.22 0.10
CA MET A 35 -9.02 -6.62 -1.15
C MET A 35 -9.55 -8.04 -1.15
N GLU A 36 -8.76 -9.04 -0.69
CA GLU A 36 -9.23 -10.43 -0.66
C GLU A 36 -10.35 -10.63 0.36
N ALA A 37 -10.31 -9.92 1.48
CA ALA A 37 -11.39 -9.96 2.46
C ALA A 37 -12.68 -9.35 1.90
N ARG A 38 -12.61 -8.32 1.05
CA ARG A 38 -13.79 -7.71 0.38
C ARG A 38 -14.33 -8.60 -0.73
N LEU A 39 -13.47 -9.18 -1.57
CA LEU A 39 -13.90 -10.14 -2.60
C LEU A 39 -14.57 -11.37 -1.99
N LYS A 40 -14.02 -11.89 -0.88
CA LYS A 40 -14.68 -12.97 -0.10
C LYS A 40 -15.99 -12.50 0.54
N ALA A 41 -16.05 -11.29 1.09
CA ALA A 41 -17.26 -10.75 1.71
C ALA A 41 -18.36 -10.45 0.67
N LEU A 42 -18.01 -10.00 -0.53
CA LEU A 42 -18.97 -9.80 -1.62
C LEU A 42 -19.47 -11.13 -2.20
N ARG A 43 -18.59 -12.13 -2.36
CA ARG A 43 -19.00 -13.49 -2.77
C ARG A 43 -19.87 -14.19 -1.71
N THR A 44 -19.58 -14.03 -0.43
CA THR A 44 -20.39 -14.62 0.66
C THR A 44 -21.68 -13.86 0.91
N ARG A 45 -21.75 -12.55 0.65
CA ARG A 45 -23.01 -11.78 0.75
C ARG A 45 -24.08 -12.22 -0.26
N ARG A 46 -23.71 -12.77 -1.40
CA ARG A 46 -24.67 -13.38 -2.33
C ARG A 46 -25.25 -14.70 -1.84
N MET A 47 -24.64 -15.37 -0.86
CA MET A 47 -25.05 -16.73 -0.45
C MET A 47 -25.60 -16.88 0.98
N LYS A 48 -25.53 -15.87 1.86
CA LYS A 48 -25.98 -16.03 3.26
C LYS A 48 -26.92 -14.92 3.72
N THR A 49 -28.05 -15.34 4.27
CA THR A 49 -29.06 -14.49 4.91
C THR A 49 -28.48 -13.72 6.10
N ARG A 50 -28.94 -12.51 6.30
CA ARG A 50 -28.43 -11.49 7.27
C ARG A 50 -28.30 -11.98 8.73
N SER A 51 -29.10 -13.00 9.14
CA SER A 51 -29.10 -13.61 10.47
C SER A 51 -27.88 -14.49 10.75
N GLU A 52 -27.40 -15.25 9.76
CA GLU A 52 -26.25 -16.15 9.94
C GLU A 52 -24.92 -15.39 10.02
N GLN A 53 -24.84 -14.21 9.41
CA GLN A 53 -23.64 -13.36 9.43
C GLN A 53 -23.41 -12.71 10.81
N ALA A 54 -24.46 -12.37 11.53
CA ALA A 54 -24.36 -11.78 12.87
C ALA A 54 -23.87 -12.79 13.91
N ILE A 55 -24.21 -14.06 13.74
CA ILE A 55 -23.82 -15.16 14.65
C ILE A 55 -22.37 -15.59 14.37
N ALA A 56 -21.96 -15.70 13.09
CA ALA A 56 -20.62 -16.07 12.70
C ALA A 56 -19.56 -14.99 13.04
N ALA A 57 -19.94 -13.70 13.09
CA ALA A 57 -19.05 -12.62 13.47
C ALA A 57 -18.74 -12.59 14.99
N ARG A 58 -19.61 -13.14 15.83
CA ARG A 58 -19.42 -13.17 17.29
C ARG A 58 -18.56 -14.33 17.79
N SER A 59 -18.35 -15.38 17.00
CA SER A 59 -17.65 -16.61 17.41
C SER A 59 -16.25 -16.77 16.80
N SER A 60 -15.69 -15.76 16.11
CA SER A 60 -14.35 -15.88 15.55
C SER A 60 -13.27 -15.57 16.59
N PRO A 61 -12.16 -16.35 16.68
CA PRO A 61 -11.04 -16.09 17.61
C PRO A 61 -10.37 -14.71 17.37
N LYS A 62 -10.64 -14.08 16.23
CA LYS A 62 -10.22 -12.70 15.92
C LYS A 62 -10.94 -11.63 16.77
N ALA A 63 -12.13 -11.92 17.31
CA ALA A 63 -12.86 -10.98 18.15
C ALA A 63 -12.22 -10.83 19.54
N ALA A 64 -11.66 -11.90 20.09
CA ALA A 64 -11.04 -11.90 21.41
C ALA A 64 -9.68 -11.16 21.41
N SER A 65 -8.85 -11.32 20.37
CA SER A 65 -7.59 -10.59 20.25
C SER A 65 -7.79 -9.08 20.00
N LEU A 66 -8.82 -8.72 19.23
CA LEU A 66 -9.15 -7.32 18.97
C LEU A 66 -9.72 -6.61 20.21
N SER A 67 -10.43 -7.31 21.12
CA SER A 67 -10.93 -6.72 22.36
C SER A 67 -9.80 -6.32 23.31
N VAL A 68 -8.78 -7.17 23.45
CA VAL A 68 -7.59 -6.89 24.27
C VAL A 68 -6.78 -5.73 23.66
N MET A 69 -6.60 -5.70 22.33
CA MET A 69 -5.91 -4.60 21.65
C MET A 69 -6.65 -3.27 21.81
N ARG A 70 -7.99 -3.27 21.76
CA ARG A 70 -8.80 -2.06 22.01
C ARG A 70 -8.62 -1.57 23.44
N GLU A 71 -8.68 -2.47 24.41
CA GLU A 71 -8.53 -2.08 25.82
C GLU A 71 -7.16 -1.46 26.11
N ILE A 72 -6.10 -1.98 25.51
CA ILE A 72 -4.74 -1.42 25.61
C ILE A 72 -4.65 -0.06 24.90
N ALA A 73 -5.21 0.07 23.70
CA ALA A 73 -5.21 1.31 22.95
C ALA A 73 -6.02 2.42 23.61
N ASP A 74 -7.14 2.08 24.26
CA ASP A 74 -7.97 3.01 25.03
C ASP A 74 -7.29 3.45 26.33
N LYS A 75 -6.66 2.51 27.06
CA LYS A 75 -5.89 2.82 28.29
C LYS A 75 -4.69 3.73 28.05
N LEU A 76 -4.02 3.57 26.89
CA LEU A 76 -2.86 4.40 26.51
C LEU A 76 -3.26 5.72 25.84
N ASN A 77 -4.55 6.02 25.72
CA ASN A 77 -5.07 7.24 25.07
C ASN A 77 -4.52 7.48 23.63
N LEU A 78 -4.02 6.42 22.97
CA LEU A 78 -3.32 6.49 21.68
C LEU A 78 -4.26 6.83 20.51
N LEU A 79 -5.57 6.68 20.72
CA LEU A 79 -6.61 6.99 19.71
C LEU A 79 -7.25 8.36 19.93
N ARG A 80 -6.75 9.20 20.85
CA ARG A 80 -7.25 10.56 21.10
C ARG A 80 -6.20 11.58 20.68
N GLY A 81 -6.59 12.53 19.82
CA GLY A 81 -5.79 13.67 19.41
C GLY A 81 -5.46 13.69 17.90
N ALA A 82 -4.82 14.79 17.45
CA ALA A 82 -4.48 15.04 16.04
C ALA A 82 -3.64 13.95 15.38
N ALA A 83 -2.83 13.22 16.15
CA ALA A 83 -2.04 12.08 15.65
C ALA A 83 -2.92 10.87 15.26
N ALA A 84 -4.04 10.66 15.96
CA ALA A 84 -5.00 9.62 15.63
C ALA A 84 -5.75 9.93 14.33
N ASP A 85 -6.10 11.19 14.09
CA ASP A 85 -6.75 11.61 12.86
C ASP A 85 -5.85 11.46 11.64
N GLN A 86 -4.58 11.84 11.75
CA GLN A 86 -3.60 11.62 10.69
C GLN A 86 -3.39 10.12 10.38
N THR A 87 -3.31 9.30 11.42
CA THR A 87 -3.17 7.84 11.27
C THR A 87 -4.40 7.23 10.60
N THR A 88 -5.59 7.64 11.02
CA THR A 88 -6.85 7.19 10.43
C THR A 88 -6.96 7.62 8.97
N ARG A 89 -6.53 8.84 8.64
CA ARG A 89 -6.48 9.33 7.25
C ARG A 89 -5.55 8.49 6.39
N LYS A 90 -4.32 8.22 6.84
CA LYS A 90 -3.36 7.35 6.13
C LYS A 90 -3.93 5.96 5.87
N LEU A 91 -4.61 5.38 6.85
CA LEU A 91 -5.24 4.06 6.72
C LEU A 91 -6.43 4.06 5.75
N ARG A 92 -7.25 5.11 5.76
CA ARG A 92 -8.34 5.28 4.78
C ARG A 92 -7.79 5.35 3.35
N LEU A 93 -6.71 6.09 3.11
CA LEU A 93 -6.03 6.17 1.82
C LEU A 93 -5.50 4.80 1.35
N ALA A 94 -5.01 3.99 2.27
CA ALA A 94 -4.61 2.60 2.01
C ALA A 94 -5.79 1.64 1.78
N GLY A 95 -7.04 2.12 1.96
CA GLY A 95 -8.26 1.31 1.81
C GLY A 95 -8.73 0.58 3.06
N PHE A 96 -8.11 0.84 4.20
CA PHE A 96 -8.52 0.29 5.49
C PHE A 96 -9.61 1.18 6.13
N LEU A 97 -10.89 0.85 5.89
CA LEU A 97 -12.02 1.62 6.42
C LEU A 97 -12.51 1.15 7.80
N SER A 98 -11.95 0.06 8.35
CA SER A 98 -12.36 -0.45 9.64
C SER A 98 -11.71 0.33 10.79
N ARG A 99 -12.46 0.62 11.85
CA ARG A 99 -11.92 1.22 13.10
C ARG A 99 -10.83 0.33 13.72
N ASP A 100 -10.93 -0.97 13.52
CA ASP A 100 -9.97 -1.95 14.04
C ASP A 100 -8.60 -1.85 13.37
N ALA A 101 -8.54 -1.41 12.11
CA ALA A 101 -7.28 -1.23 11.40
C ALA A 101 -6.39 -0.16 12.06
N ALA A 102 -6.98 0.90 12.60
CA ALA A 102 -6.24 1.94 13.32
C ALA A 102 -5.64 1.40 14.62
N VAL A 103 -6.40 0.58 15.37
CA VAL A 103 -5.93 -0.06 16.59
C VAL A 103 -4.75 -1.00 16.29
N VAL A 104 -4.92 -1.87 15.29
CA VAL A 104 -3.88 -2.83 14.86
C VAL A 104 -2.62 -2.11 14.41
N TYR A 105 -2.76 -1.05 13.61
CA TYR A 105 -1.61 -0.27 13.14
C TYR A 105 -0.82 0.37 14.27
N VAL A 106 -1.51 1.02 15.23
CA VAL A 106 -0.85 1.64 16.39
C VAL A 106 -0.16 0.59 17.23
N PHE A 107 -0.80 -0.56 17.45
CA PHE A 107 -0.19 -1.66 18.18
C PHE A 107 1.06 -2.21 17.47
N VAL A 108 1.01 -2.44 16.16
CA VAL A 108 2.16 -2.87 15.37
C VAL A 108 3.28 -1.84 15.42
N LYS A 109 2.96 -0.55 15.33
CA LYS A 109 3.93 0.54 15.37
C LYS A 109 4.66 0.66 16.71
N LEU A 110 4.03 0.23 17.81
CA LEU A 110 4.67 0.18 19.14
C LEU A 110 5.39 -1.15 19.40
N ALA A 111 4.80 -2.26 19.01
CA ALA A 111 5.35 -3.58 19.30
C ALA A 111 6.57 -3.90 18.45
N LEU A 112 6.59 -3.49 17.16
CA LEU A 112 7.63 -3.85 16.20
C LEU A 112 9.02 -3.30 16.56
N PRO A 113 9.21 -2.02 16.92
CA PRO A 113 10.51 -1.52 17.37
C PRO A 113 10.99 -2.17 18.67
N LEU A 114 10.08 -2.43 19.64
CA LEU A 114 10.42 -3.09 20.90
C LEU A 114 10.90 -4.54 20.67
N THR A 115 10.20 -5.29 19.84
CA THR A 115 10.58 -6.68 19.54
C THR A 115 11.86 -6.75 18.71
N LEU A 116 12.07 -5.87 17.72
CA LEU A 116 13.31 -5.82 16.96
C LEU A 116 14.51 -5.42 17.83
N GLY A 117 14.34 -4.41 18.68
CA GLY A 117 15.39 -4.00 19.64
C GLY A 117 15.75 -5.13 20.60
N PHE A 118 14.75 -5.79 21.18
CA PHE A 118 14.95 -6.91 22.10
C PHE A 118 15.63 -8.11 21.43
N VAL A 119 15.19 -8.48 20.23
CA VAL A 119 15.80 -9.55 19.45
C VAL A 119 17.24 -9.23 19.10
N MET A 120 17.53 -7.98 18.76
CA MET A 120 18.90 -7.57 18.40
C MET A 120 19.83 -7.58 19.60
N ILE A 121 19.36 -7.15 20.77
CA ILE A 121 20.12 -7.24 22.04
C ILE A 121 20.39 -8.71 22.40
N LEU A 122 19.39 -9.60 22.26
CA LEU A 122 19.58 -11.02 22.51
C LEU A 122 20.58 -11.65 21.52
N LEU A 123 20.51 -11.33 20.25
CA LEU A 123 21.43 -11.84 19.24
C LEU A 123 22.86 -11.39 19.47
N THR A 124 23.08 -10.15 19.87
CA THR A 124 24.43 -9.63 20.12
C THR A 124 24.99 -10.07 21.47
N SER A 125 24.18 -10.06 22.54
CA SER A 125 24.64 -10.31 23.92
C SER A 125 24.69 -11.79 24.28
N VAL A 126 23.74 -12.61 23.80
CA VAL A 126 23.60 -14.01 24.24
C VAL A 126 24.27 -15.00 23.25
N THR A 127 24.09 -14.79 21.95
CA THR A 127 24.56 -15.78 20.99
C THR A 127 25.98 -15.56 20.48
N GLY A 128 26.50 -14.33 20.54
CA GLY A 128 27.79 -13.97 19.93
C GLY A 128 27.86 -14.29 18.42
N LEU A 129 26.72 -14.60 17.77
CA LEU A 129 26.64 -14.95 16.34
C LEU A 129 27.10 -13.79 15.46
N LEU A 130 26.75 -12.59 15.85
CA LEU A 130 27.29 -11.37 15.24
C LEU A 130 28.50 -10.97 16.10
N LYS A 131 29.71 -11.20 15.59
CA LYS A 131 30.97 -10.73 16.23
C LYS A 131 31.03 -9.19 16.19
N VAL A 132 30.07 -8.55 16.82
CA VAL A 132 30.04 -7.08 16.95
C VAL A 132 30.85 -6.72 18.19
N PRO A 133 31.85 -5.83 18.09
CA PRO A 133 32.58 -5.32 19.24
C PRO A 133 31.60 -4.70 20.26
N ASP A 134 31.86 -4.84 21.53
CA ASP A 134 30.96 -4.39 22.61
C ASP A 134 30.59 -2.90 22.52
N ASN A 135 31.46 -2.06 21.95
CA ASN A 135 31.20 -0.65 21.71
C ASN A 135 30.20 -0.38 20.57
N LEU A 136 29.92 -1.36 19.69
CA LEU A 136 28.99 -1.23 18.58
C LEU A 136 27.61 -1.92 18.81
N THR A 137 27.47 -2.65 19.90
CA THR A 137 26.21 -3.36 20.25
C THR A 137 25.05 -2.39 20.48
N LEU A 138 25.33 -1.29 21.23
CA LEU A 138 24.34 -0.22 21.48
C LEU A 138 23.90 0.51 20.20
N PRO A 139 24.80 1.04 19.34
CA PRO A 139 24.35 1.72 18.12
C PRO A 139 23.64 0.78 17.13
N VAL A 140 24.01 -0.49 17.05
CA VAL A 140 23.34 -1.47 16.18
C VAL A 140 21.92 -1.78 16.69
N SER A 141 21.74 -1.99 18.00
CA SER A 141 20.41 -2.21 18.58
C SER A 141 19.51 -0.98 18.45
N MET A 142 20.07 0.22 18.61
CA MET A 142 19.34 1.47 18.40
C MET A 142 18.94 1.66 16.93
N GLY A 143 19.80 1.27 15.99
CA GLY A 143 19.48 1.22 14.56
C GLY A 143 18.33 0.27 14.26
N ALA A 144 18.30 -0.91 14.88
CA ALA A 144 17.21 -1.87 14.71
C ALA A 144 15.86 -1.33 15.23
N VAL A 145 15.84 -0.61 16.33
CA VAL A 145 14.65 0.07 16.86
C VAL A 145 14.15 1.13 15.88
N LEU A 146 15.04 1.95 15.32
CA LEU A 146 14.69 2.98 14.33
C LEU A 146 14.09 2.36 13.06
N VAL A 147 14.68 1.30 12.55
CA VAL A 147 14.15 0.54 11.40
C VAL A 147 12.77 0.00 11.72
N GLY A 148 12.58 -0.58 12.91
CA GLY A 148 11.28 -1.09 13.37
C GLY A 148 10.18 -0.03 13.40
N PHE A 149 10.53 1.21 13.71
CA PHE A 149 9.58 2.33 13.75
C PHE A 149 9.19 2.83 12.37
N VAL A 150 10.10 2.77 11.40
CA VAL A 150 9.87 3.25 10.01
C VAL A 150 9.14 2.21 9.14
N LEU A 151 9.36 0.92 9.38
CA LEU A 151 8.79 -0.18 8.59
C LEU A 151 7.26 -0.12 8.41
N PRO A 152 6.43 0.08 9.46
CA PRO A 152 4.98 0.14 9.31
C PRO A 152 4.53 1.31 8.43
N ASP A 153 5.16 2.47 8.57
CA ASP A 153 4.85 3.66 7.76
C ASP A 153 5.19 3.43 6.27
N LEU A 154 6.34 2.82 5.98
CA LEU A 154 6.74 2.45 4.62
C LEU A 154 5.77 1.46 3.98
N TYR A 155 5.29 0.49 4.75
CA TYR A 155 4.31 -0.47 4.26
C TYR A 155 3.00 0.20 3.87
N ILE A 156 2.42 1.03 4.76
CA ILE A 156 1.18 1.76 4.47
C ILE A 156 1.36 2.65 3.24
N LYS A 157 2.48 3.38 3.16
CA LYS A 157 2.80 4.22 2.00
C LYS A 157 2.87 3.41 0.69
N ASN A 158 3.48 2.22 0.72
CA ASN A 158 3.55 1.34 -0.44
C ASN A 158 2.17 0.82 -0.86
N VAL A 159 1.33 0.40 0.10
CA VAL A 159 -0.05 -0.04 -0.17
C VAL A 159 -0.88 1.10 -0.76
N THR A 160 -0.79 2.30 -0.19
CA THR A 160 -1.48 3.51 -0.70
C THR A 160 -1.03 3.82 -2.13
N SER A 161 0.29 3.82 -2.40
CA SER A 161 0.82 4.06 -3.74
C SER A 161 0.32 3.05 -4.76
N LYS A 162 0.37 1.76 -4.42
CA LYS A 162 -0.15 0.70 -5.31
C LYS A 162 -1.63 0.88 -5.60
N ARG A 163 -2.45 1.19 -4.59
CA ARG A 163 -3.87 1.44 -4.76
C ARG A 163 -4.14 2.64 -5.66
N ARG A 164 -3.42 3.74 -5.43
CA ARG A 164 -3.50 4.95 -6.27
C ARG A 164 -3.16 4.64 -7.73
N ASP A 165 -2.10 3.86 -7.97
CA ASP A 165 -1.69 3.48 -9.32
C ASP A 165 -2.72 2.58 -10.02
N ILE A 166 -3.37 1.68 -9.26
CA ILE A 166 -4.48 0.86 -9.76
C ILE A 166 -5.66 1.75 -10.14
N LEU A 167 -6.10 2.66 -9.25
CA LEU A 167 -7.21 3.58 -9.54
C LEU A 167 -6.92 4.46 -10.75
N ASN A 168 -5.71 5.04 -10.86
CA ASN A 168 -5.30 5.83 -12.01
C ASN A 168 -5.35 5.03 -13.33
N ARG A 169 -5.03 3.75 -13.26
CA ARG A 169 -5.05 2.86 -14.43
C ARG A 169 -6.46 2.44 -14.84
N LEU A 170 -7.34 2.19 -13.87
CA LEU A 170 -8.69 1.68 -14.14
C LEU A 170 -9.70 2.79 -14.47
N LEU A 171 -9.42 4.02 -14.04
CA LEU A 171 -10.36 5.14 -14.16
C LEU A 171 -10.85 5.41 -15.60
N PRO A 172 -10.02 5.38 -16.67
CA PRO A 172 -10.51 5.63 -18.03
C PRO A 172 -11.64 4.70 -18.45
N GLU A 173 -11.54 3.40 -18.12
CA GLU A 173 -12.58 2.42 -18.42
C GLU A 173 -13.87 2.70 -17.62
N GLY A 174 -13.71 3.12 -16.36
CA GLY A 174 -14.84 3.56 -15.54
C GLY A 174 -15.52 4.81 -16.08
N LEU A 175 -14.76 5.76 -16.62
CA LEU A 175 -15.28 6.96 -17.25
C LEU A 175 -16.06 6.67 -18.52
N ASP A 176 -15.61 5.71 -19.33
CA ASP A 176 -16.35 5.30 -20.53
C ASP A 176 -17.73 4.73 -20.16
N LEU A 177 -17.79 3.88 -19.13
CA LEU A 177 -19.08 3.34 -18.65
C LEU A 177 -19.96 4.43 -18.04
N LEU A 178 -19.39 5.37 -17.30
CA LEU A 178 -20.13 6.53 -16.77
C LEU A 178 -20.68 7.38 -17.91
N THR A 179 -19.88 7.64 -18.95
CA THR A 179 -20.27 8.42 -20.11
C THR A 179 -21.49 7.77 -20.82
N ILE A 180 -21.44 6.46 -21.07
CA ILE A 180 -22.54 5.71 -21.68
C ILE A 180 -23.81 5.81 -20.81
N CYS A 181 -23.69 5.69 -19.49
CA CYS A 181 -24.83 5.79 -18.60
C CYS A 181 -25.46 7.20 -18.60
N VAL A 182 -24.63 8.24 -18.64
CA VAL A 182 -25.09 9.64 -18.68
C VAL A 182 -25.69 9.97 -20.06
N GLU A 183 -25.11 9.49 -21.16
CA GLU A 183 -25.67 9.61 -22.51
C GLU A 183 -27.04 8.91 -22.65
N ALA A 184 -27.23 7.81 -21.93
CA ALA A 184 -28.52 7.12 -21.82
C ALA A 184 -29.54 7.87 -20.93
N GLY A 185 -29.19 9.05 -20.39
CA GLY A 185 -30.08 9.89 -19.57
C GLY A 185 -30.13 9.55 -18.09
N LEU A 186 -29.22 8.73 -17.58
CA LEU A 186 -29.13 8.46 -16.14
C LEU A 186 -28.57 9.68 -15.40
N SER A 187 -29.13 9.99 -14.21
CA SER A 187 -28.52 10.95 -13.30
C SER A 187 -27.14 10.45 -12.85
N ILE A 188 -26.25 11.37 -12.46
CA ILE A 188 -24.89 11.01 -12.05
C ILE A 188 -24.87 10.00 -10.89
N ASP A 189 -25.77 10.11 -9.93
CA ASP A 189 -25.92 9.20 -8.79
C ASP A 189 -26.32 7.80 -9.23
N ALA A 190 -27.28 7.72 -10.17
CA ALA A 190 -27.71 6.46 -10.78
C ALA A 190 -26.60 5.85 -11.64
N ALA A 191 -25.84 6.67 -12.37
CA ALA A 191 -24.73 6.25 -13.20
C ALA A 191 -23.61 5.65 -12.33
N PHE A 192 -23.16 6.33 -11.27
CA PHE A 192 -22.19 5.78 -10.31
C PHE A 192 -22.65 4.43 -9.73
N ARG A 193 -23.90 4.33 -9.32
CA ARG A 193 -24.49 3.09 -8.78
C ARG A 193 -24.57 1.97 -9.82
N ARG A 194 -24.88 2.28 -11.06
CA ARG A 194 -24.97 1.31 -12.16
C ARG A 194 -23.56 0.80 -12.49
N VAL A 195 -22.63 1.71 -12.71
CA VAL A 195 -21.25 1.39 -13.10
C VAL A 195 -20.53 0.63 -11.98
N SER A 196 -20.71 1.00 -10.71
CA SER A 196 -20.12 0.26 -9.60
C SER A 196 -20.54 -1.21 -9.54
N LYS A 197 -21.80 -1.51 -9.90
CA LYS A 197 -22.30 -2.88 -9.95
C LYS A 197 -21.72 -3.66 -11.13
N GLU A 198 -21.62 -3.02 -12.29
CA GLU A 198 -21.11 -3.64 -13.52
C GLU A 198 -19.61 -3.98 -13.39
N MET A 199 -18.86 -3.07 -12.77
CA MET A 199 -17.42 -3.21 -12.59
C MET A 199 -17.00 -4.03 -11.36
N ALA A 200 -17.95 -4.49 -10.52
CA ALA A 200 -17.66 -5.13 -9.24
C ALA A 200 -16.77 -6.38 -9.36
N ASP A 201 -16.89 -7.13 -10.43
CA ASP A 201 -16.13 -8.37 -10.66
C ASP A 201 -14.80 -8.11 -11.40
N SER A 202 -14.76 -7.12 -12.31
CA SER A 202 -13.57 -6.82 -13.14
C SER A 202 -12.61 -5.81 -12.48
N MET A 203 -13.15 -4.80 -11.80
CA MET A 203 -12.41 -3.65 -11.25
C MET A 203 -12.90 -3.31 -9.83
N PRO A 204 -12.72 -4.21 -8.86
CA PRO A 204 -13.36 -4.10 -7.54
C PRO A 204 -12.91 -2.86 -6.75
N GLU A 205 -11.68 -2.35 -6.96
CA GLU A 205 -11.20 -1.14 -6.27
C GLU A 205 -11.96 0.11 -6.71
N LEU A 206 -12.11 0.27 -8.02
CA LEU A 206 -12.81 1.41 -8.59
C LEU A 206 -14.31 1.31 -8.33
N ALA A 207 -14.87 0.09 -8.45
CA ALA A 207 -16.26 -0.18 -8.13
C ALA A 207 -16.61 0.18 -6.69
N ALA A 208 -15.73 -0.13 -5.73
CA ALA A 208 -15.92 0.21 -4.32
C ALA A 208 -15.92 1.72 -4.07
N GLU A 209 -15.06 2.49 -4.76
CA GLU A 209 -15.07 3.96 -4.65
C GLU A 209 -16.32 4.56 -5.28
N PHE A 210 -16.74 4.07 -6.43
CA PHE A 210 -17.97 4.55 -7.08
C PHE A 210 -19.21 4.19 -6.27
N GLU A 211 -19.28 3.00 -5.67
CA GLU A 211 -20.39 2.61 -4.79
C GLU A 211 -20.47 3.53 -3.56
N MET A 212 -19.31 3.78 -2.92
CA MET A 212 -19.26 4.67 -1.75
C MET A 212 -19.70 6.09 -2.13
N THR A 213 -19.23 6.59 -3.28
CA THR A 213 -19.62 7.93 -3.77
C THR A 213 -21.11 8.00 -4.10
N ALA A 214 -21.68 6.95 -4.72
CA ALA A 214 -23.11 6.88 -4.97
C ALA A 214 -23.95 6.90 -3.68
N ILE A 215 -23.45 6.25 -2.63
CA ILE A 215 -24.06 6.28 -1.31
C ILE A 215 -23.98 7.70 -0.72
N GLU A 216 -22.80 8.31 -0.73
CA GLU A 216 -22.59 9.66 -0.21
C GLU A 216 -23.44 10.71 -0.95
N LEU A 217 -23.51 10.64 -2.29
CA LEU A 217 -24.36 11.51 -3.10
C LEU A 217 -25.87 11.38 -2.77
N THR A 218 -26.27 10.21 -2.27
CA THR A 218 -27.67 9.94 -1.89
C THR A 218 -28.00 10.44 -0.47
N TYR A 219 -27.04 10.34 0.46
CA TYR A 219 -27.30 10.59 1.88
C TYR A 219 -26.74 11.90 2.42
N LEU A 220 -25.68 12.48 1.79
CA LEU A 220 -25.19 13.78 2.22
C LEU A 220 -26.04 14.91 1.65
N PRO A 221 -26.29 15.96 2.44
CA PRO A 221 -27.02 17.15 1.98
C PRO A 221 -26.21 17.95 0.95
N ASP A 222 -24.89 17.92 1.03
CA ASP A 222 -24.00 18.61 0.10
C ASP A 222 -23.34 17.61 -0.88
N ARG A 223 -23.72 17.71 -2.15
CA ARG A 223 -23.19 16.89 -3.24
C ARG A 223 -21.71 17.17 -3.50
N GLN A 224 -21.28 18.43 -3.35
CA GLN A 224 -19.89 18.80 -3.56
C GLN A 224 -19.00 18.11 -2.52
N GLN A 225 -19.44 18.04 -1.27
CA GLN A 225 -18.73 17.31 -0.22
C GLN A 225 -18.59 15.81 -0.53
N ALA A 226 -19.63 15.18 -1.09
CA ALA A 226 -19.55 13.76 -1.50
C ALA A 226 -18.48 13.54 -2.57
N LEU A 227 -18.39 14.42 -3.55
CA LEU A 227 -17.38 14.36 -4.60
C LEU A 227 -15.97 14.65 -4.03
N GLU A 228 -15.81 15.64 -3.15
CA GLU A 228 -14.55 15.93 -2.49
C GLU A 228 -14.05 14.75 -1.64
N ASN A 229 -14.95 14.11 -0.89
CA ASN A 229 -14.63 12.89 -0.14
C ASN A 229 -14.09 11.79 -1.04
N MET A 230 -14.60 11.63 -2.28
CA MET A 230 -14.07 10.66 -3.25
C MET A 230 -12.63 10.99 -3.65
N ALA A 231 -12.32 12.26 -3.95
CA ALA A 231 -10.96 12.70 -4.29
C ALA A 231 -9.99 12.48 -3.11
N GLU A 232 -10.42 12.87 -1.90
CA GLU A 232 -9.60 12.71 -0.69
C GLU A 232 -9.33 11.25 -0.32
N ARG A 233 -10.33 10.35 -0.49
CA ARG A 233 -10.18 8.92 -0.17
C ARG A 233 -9.27 8.18 -1.14
N SER A 234 -9.28 8.59 -2.41
CA SER A 234 -8.51 7.92 -3.45
C SER A 234 -7.05 8.36 -3.51
N ASP A 235 -6.74 9.57 -3.03
CA ASP A 235 -5.40 10.19 -3.15
C ASP A 235 -4.83 10.11 -4.59
N SER A 236 -5.72 10.18 -5.58
CA SER A 236 -5.44 9.96 -6.98
C SER A 236 -5.61 11.25 -7.76
N PRO A 237 -4.58 11.71 -8.49
CA PRO A 237 -4.69 12.89 -9.35
C PRO A 237 -5.80 12.73 -10.41
N ALA A 238 -5.99 11.53 -10.92
CA ALA A 238 -7.02 11.25 -11.92
C ALA A 238 -8.43 11.34 -11.31
N MET A 239 -8.63 10.85 -10.08
CA MET A 239 -9.90 11.02 -9.36
C MET A 239 -10.17 12.49 -9.03
N ALA A 240 -9.15 13.25 -8.63
CA ALA A 240 -9.30 14.68 -8.39
C ALA A 240 -9.70 15.43 -9.67
N ALA A 241 -9.14 15.07 -10.83
CA ALA A 241 -9.52 15.63 -12.13
C ALA A 241 -10.98 15.30 -12.46
N LEU A 242 -11.43 14.06 -12.23
CA LEU A 242 -12.84 13.68 -12.38
C LEU A 242 -13.75 14.53 -11.49
N VAL A 243 -13.43 14.65 -10.21
CA VAL A 243 -14.23 15.48 -9.26
C VAL A 243 -14.32 16.92 -9.72
N ASN A 244 -13.21 17.50 -10.16
CA ASN A 244 -13.17 18.87 -10.67
C ASN A 244 -14.05 19.03 -11.92
N ALA A 245 -14.00 18.08 -12.86
CA ALA A 245 -14.84 18.07 -14.06
C ALA A 245 -16.34 18.00 -13.68
N LEU A 246 -16.72 17.12 -12.75
CA LEU A 246 -18.09 16.97 -12.27
C LEU A 246 -18.59 18.26 -11.59
N ARG A 247 -17.81 18.84 -10.68
CA ARG A 247 -18.15 20.11 -10.01
C ARG A 247 -18.29 21.26 -11.00
N GLN A 248 -17.41 21.34 -11.99
CA GLN A 248 -17.48 22.36 -13.04
C GLN A 248 -18.77 22.20 -13.88
N THR A 249 -19.12 20.97 -14.22
CA THR A 249 -20.34 20.69 -14.96
C THR A 249 -21.60 21.02 -14.18
N GLU A 250 -21.67 20.68 -12.89
CA GLU A 250 -22.80 21.05 -12.01
C GLU A 250 -22.93 22.57 -11.85
N LYS A 251 -21.82 23.30 -11.80
CA LYS A 251 -21.82 24.76 -11.62
C LYS A 251 -22.17 25.52 -12.89
N TYR A 252 -21.72 25.07 -14.05
CA TYR A 252 -21.85 25.82 -15.31
C TYR A 252 -22.84 25.21 -16.30
N GLY A 253 -23.46 24.05 -15.98
CA GLY A 253 -24.45 23.41 -16.83
C GLY A 253 -23.91 22.89 -18.16
N THR A 254 -22.60 22.63 -18.24
CA THR A 254 -21.98 22.06 -19.45
C THR A 254 -22.43 20.60 -19.67
N PRO A 255 -22.46 20.09 -20.91
CA PRO A 255 -22.84 18.70 -21.18
C PRO A 255 -21.90 17.73 -20.47
N LEU A 256 -22.39 17.07 -19.42
CA LEU A 256 -21.60 16.18 -18.57
C LEU A 256 -20.95 15.05 -19.36
N ALA A 257 -21.68 14.42 -20.26
CA ALA A 257 -21.20 13.35 -21.10
C ALA A 257 -19.96 13.76 -21.93
N ASN A 258 -20.00 14.98 -22.48
CA ASN A 258 -18.87 15.50 -23.26
C ASN A 258 -17.63 15.74 -22.38
N SER A 259 -17.81 16.29 -21.18
CA SER A 259 -16.70 16.49 -20.23
C SER A 259 -16.06 15.17 -19.79
N LEU A 260 -16.87 14.14 -19.52
CA LEU A 260 -16.37 12.80 -19.17
C LEU A 260 -15.64 12.13 -20.34
N ARG A 261 -16.16 12.28 -21.57
CA ARG A 261 -15.52 11.75 -22.77
C ARG A 261 -14.15 12.38 -23.02
N ILE A 262 -14.04 13.70 -22.93
CA ILE A 262 -12.78 14.42 -23.08
C ILE A 262 -11.77 13.94 -22.02
N LEU A 263 -12.19 13.84 -20.78
CA LEU A 263 -11.35 13.39 -19.67
C LEU A 263 -10.85 11.94 -19.87
N SER A 264 -11.73 11.03 -20.33
CA SER A 264 -11.32 9.65 -20.66
C SER A 264 -10.27 9.61 -21.75
N GLN A 265 -10.44 10.40 -22.81
CA GLN A 265 -9.47 10.50 -23.91
C GLN A 265 -8.12 11.07 -23.44
N GLU A 266 -8.14 12.12 -22.62
CA GLU A 266 -6.93 12.71 -22.04
C GLU A 266 -6.14 11.70 -21.22
N PHE A 267 -6.79 10.91 -20.37
CA PHE A 267 -6.12 9.86 -19.61
C PHE A 267 -5.54 8.76 -20.49
N ARG A 268 -6.22 8.37 -21.56
CA ARG A 268 -5.69 7.40 -22.53
C ARG A 268 -4.47 7.94 -23.26
N GLN A 269 -4.53 9.19 -23.71
CA GLN A 269 -3.38 9.87 -24.35
C GLN A 269 -2.19 10.01 -23.39
N THR A 270 -2.43 10.40 -22.15
CA THR A 270 -1.40 10.49 -21.12
C THR A 270 -0.73 9.13 -20.86
N ARG A 271 -1.50 8.03 -20.88
CA ARG A 271 -0.93 6.67 -20.77
C ARG A 271 -0.09 6.31 -21.98
N ALA A 272 -0.56 6.59 -23.19
CA ALA A 272 0.19 6.34 -24.42
C ALA A 272 1.49 7.14 -24.43
N ALA A 273 1.45 8.44 -24.14
CA ALA A 273 2.63 9.29 -24.05
C ALA A 273 3.66 8.81 -23.02
N LYS A 274 3.22 8.35 -21.84
CA LYS A 274 4.12 7.75 -20.85
C LYS A 274 4.75 6.43 -21.32
N ALA A 275 4.05 5.64 -22.10
CA ALA A 275 4.58 4.41 -22.69
C ALA A 275 5.61 4.73 -23.77
N GLU A 276 5.34 5.72 -24.63
CA GLU A 276 6.27 6.22 -25.65
C GLU A 276 7.52 6.83 -25.01
N GLU A 277 7.39 7.64 -23.98
CA GLU A 277 8.51 8.21 -23.22
C GLU A 277 9.41 7.12 -22.64
N LYS A 278 8.82 6.06 -22.07
CA LYS A 278 9.61 4.93 -21.58
C LYS A 278 10.32 4.20 -22.72
N GLY A 279 9.63 3.99 -23.84
CA GLY A 279 10.21 3.39 -25.04
C GLY A 279 11.38 4.21 -25.58
N ALA A 280 11.25 5.52 -25.67
CA ALA A 280 12.28 6.43 -26.14
C ALA A 280 13.53 6.48 -25.24
N ARG A 281 13.38 6.20 -23.95
CA ARG A 281 14.52 6.11 -23.00
C ARG A 281 15.30 4.81 -23.08
N MET A 282 14.71 3.73 -23.63
CA MET A 282 15.35 2.40 -23.70
C MET A 282 16.66 2.38 -24.47
N PRO A 283 16.79 3.00 -25.68
CA PRO A 283 18.05 3.03 -26.41
C PRO A 283 19.18 3.71 -25.61
N ALA A 284 18.87 4.81 -24.91
CA ALA A 284 19.85 5.52 -24.08
C ALA A 284 20.34 4.66 -22.90
N LEU A 285 19.45 3.88 -22.28
CA LEU A 285 19.83 2.96 -21.19
C LEU A 285 20.66 1.77 -21.69
N MET A 286 20.48 1.32 -22.92
CA MET A 286 21.29 0.26 -23.52
C MET A 286 22.71 0.72 -23.88
N THR A 287 22.92 2.02 -24.12
CA THR A 287 24.25 2.58 -24.45
C THR A 287 25.19 2.54 -23.24
N VAL A 288 24.68 2.68 -22.03
CA VAL A 288 25.50 2.68 -20.79
C VAL A 288 26.27 1.36 -20.58
N PRO A 289 25.63 0.17 -20.59
CA PRO A 289 26.37 -1.10 -20.51
C PRO A 289 27.34 -1.27 -21.67
N LEU A 290 26.94 -0.87 -22.88
CA LEU A 290 27.79 -0.99 -24.06
C LEU A 290 29.08 -0.17 -23.89
N MET A 291 28.98 1.08 -23.40
CA MET A 291 30.16 1.92 -23.09
C MET A 291 31.05 1.26 -22.02
N VAL A 292 30.44 0.77 -20.93
CA VAL A 292 31.21 0.19 -19.82
C VAL A 292 31.99 -1.05 -20.24
N PHE A 293 31.49 -1.85 -21.18
CA PHE A 293 32.18 -3.06 -21.65
C PHE A 293 33.10 -2.84 -22.85
N ILE A 294 32.72 -1.98 -23.78
CA ILE A 294 33.51 -1.74 -24.98
C ILE A 294 34.73 -0.84 -24.71
N LEU A 295 34.56 0.20 -23.88
CA LEU A 295 35.64 1.18 -23.65
C LEU A 295 36.87 0.56 -23.00
N PRO A 296 36.81 -0.28 -21.94
CA PRO A 296 37.98 -0.95 -21.39
C PRO A 296 38.66 -1.88 -22.40
N THR A 297 37.88 -2.61 -23.20
CA THR A 297 38.40 -3.55 -24.19
C THR A 297 39.16 -2.80 -25.28
N LEU A 298 38.59 -1.69 -25.75
CA LEU A 298 39.23 -0.85 -26.79
C LEU A 298 40.50 -0.20 -26.27
N VAL A 299 40.52 0.30 -25.02
CA VAL A 299 41.73 0.84 -24.39
C VAL A 299 42.80 -0.23 -24.24
N THR A 300 42.44 -1.44 -23.82
CA THR A 300 43.39 -2.54 -23.68
C THR A 300 44.03 -2.90 -25.03
N VAL A 301 43.22 -3.01 -26.08
CA VAL A 301 43.71 -3.35 -27.43
C VAL A 301 44.62 -2.25 -28.02
N LEU A 302 44.32 -1.00 -27.74
CA LEU A 302 45.13 0.15 -28.25
C LEU A 302 46.41 0.36 -27.44
N VAL A 303 46.35 0.24 -26.12
CA VAL A 303 47.47 0.57 -25.22
C VAL A 303 48.43 -0.62 -25.03
N ALA A 304 47.97 -1.85 -25.08
CA ALA A 304 48.80 -3.04 -24.88
C ALA A 304 49.98 -3.12 -25.89
N PRO A 305 49.80 -2.92 -27.21
CA PRO A 305 50.94 -2.96 -28.17
C PRO A 305 51.88 -1.78 -27.97
N ALA A 306 51.37 -0.61 -27.58
CA ALA A 306 52.21 0.56 -27.30
C ALA A 306 53.11 0.33 -26.08
N ILE A 307 52.58 -0.24 -24.98
CA ILE A 307 53.37 -0.62 -23.80
C ILE A 307 54.42 -1.68 -24.16
N MET A 308 54.03 -2.72 -24.93
CA MET A 308 54.97 -3.77 -25.35
C MET A 308 56.09 -3.23 -26.24
N SER A 309 55.85 -2.26 -27.10
CA SER A 309 56.88 -1.62 -27.94
C SER A 309 57.86 -0.77 -27.13
N VAL A 310 57.39 -0.06 -26.11
CA VAL A 310 58.26 0.71 -25.21
C VAL A 310 59.11 -0.21 -24.31
N MET A 311 58.53 -1.30 -23.80
CA MET A 311 59.26 -2.29 -22.99
C MET A 311 60.33 -3.09 -23.79
N LYS A 312 60.24 -3.18 -25.14
CA LYS A 312 61.26 -3.77 -25.99
C LYS A 312 62.39 -2.85 -26.35
N LEU A 313 62.24 -1.56 -26.14
CA LEU A 313 63.23 -0.52 -26.41
C LEU A 313 64.07 -0.12 -25.18
N THR A 314 63.71 -0.62 -23.99
CA THR A 314 64.46 -0.56 -22.74
C THR A 314 65.11 -1.91 -22.43
#